data_0baff953cb616575e96b98ced4b189dd
#
_entry.id   0baff953cb616575e96b98ced4b189dd
#
_cell.length_a   1.000
_cell.length_b   1.000
_cell.length_c   1.000
_cell.angle_alpha   90.00
_cell.angle_beta   90.00
_cell.angle_gamma   90.00
#
_symmetry.space_group_name_H-M   'P 1'
#
loop_
_entity.id
_entity.type
_entity.pdbx_description
1 polymer ?
#
loop_
_entity_poly.entity_id
_entity_poly.type
_entity_poly.pdbx_seq_one_letter_code
_entity_poly.pdbx_strand_id
1 'polypeptide(L)'
;MEKEKEQAVIEKTCMYLENYHKMEQYINNAVSEVSQVVDADRYNISAETVFLQSIRECKAETVILFEHMKKALASLKEDAEAAGEAYKYKAFFMRYIEKKSYESIAREIGCGKNSPKKWCKVMVEKFSIKLFGAKAIEK
;
A
#
# COMPACT_ATOMS: atom_id res chain seq x y z
N MET A 1 8.58 -4.32 -24.08
CA MET A 1 7.41 -3.49 -23.71
C MET A 1 6.54 -4.11 -22.63
N GLU A 2 6.16 -5.37 -22.75
CA GLU A 2 5.34 -6.04 -21.73
C GLU A 2 6.06 -6.17 -20.39
N LYS A 3 7.34 -6.55 -20.41
CA LYS A 3 8.16 -6.66 -19.20
C LYS A 3 8.32 -5.32 -18.50
N GLU A 4 8.40 -4.23 -19.26
CA GLU A 4 8.52 -2.88 -18.71
C GLU A 4 7.24 -2.46 -17.98
N LYS A 5 6.06 -2.82 -18.52
CA LYS A 5 4.77 -2.52 -17.89
C LYS A 5 4.59 -3.31 -16.61
N GLU A 6 4.93 -4.60 -16.63
CA GLU A 6 4.87 -5.46 -15.44
C GLU A 6 5.81 -4.92 -14.35
N GLN A 7 7.03 -4.55 -14.75
CA GLN A 7 8.01 -4.01 -13.83
C GLN A 7 7.55 -2.69 -13.23
N ALA A 8 6.93 -1.81 -14.03
CA ALA A 8 6.39 -0.54 -13.55
C ALA A 8 5.29 -0.75 -12.51
N VAL A 9 4.40 -1.72 -12.73
CA VAL A 9 3.33 -2.05 -11.78
C VAL A 9 3.92 -2.60 -10.49
N ILE A 10 4.91 -3.48 -10.57
CA ILE A 10 5.57 -4.06 -9.40
C ILE A 10 6.29 -2.97 -8.59
N GLU A 11 7.02 -2.09 -9.25
CA GLU A 11 7.71 -0.98 -8.60
C GLU A 11 6.74 -0.06 -7.88
N LYS A 12 5.61 0.25 -8.50
CA LYS A 12 4.58 1.10 -7.90
C LYS A 12 3.94 0.40 -6.70
N THR A 13 3.69 -0.90 -6.81
CA THR A 13 3.19 -1.72 -5.70
C THR A 13 4.14 -1.67 -4.51
N CYS A 14 5.42 -1.88 -4.74
CA CYS A 14 6.44 -1.80 -3.69
C CYS A 14 6.51 -0.41 -3.07
N MET A 15 6.41 0.65 -3.88
CA MET A 15 6.42 2.02 -3.41
C MET A 15 5.24 2.28 -2.46
N TYR A 16 4.05 1.82 -2.81
CA TYR A 16 2.87 1.98 -1.94
C TYR A 16 3.03 1.20 -0.64
N LEU A 17 3.55 -0.03 -0.71
CA LEU A 17 3.79 -0.84 0.49
C LEU A 17 4.81 -0.19 1.41
N GLU A 18 5.90 0.33 0.85
CA GLU A 18 6.94 1.00 1.62
C GLU A 18 6.43 2.26 2.31
N ASN A 19 5.43 2.92 1.73
CA ASN A 19 4.86 4.15 2.24
C ASN A 19 3.56 3.94 3.02
N TYR A 20 3.20 2.71 3.33
CA TYR A 20 1.96 2.36 4.03
C TYR A 20 1.77 3.17 5.32
N HIS A 21 2.77 3.20 6.19
CA HIS A 21 2.67 3.94 7.45
C HIS A 21 2.65 5.45 7.26
N LYS A 22 3.34 5.95 6.24
CA LYS A 22 3.31 7.37 5.92
C LYS A 22 1.94 7.81 5.46
N MET A 23 1.26 6.98 4.67
CA MET A 23 -0.12 7.26 4.25
C MET A 23 -1.07 7.26 5.44
N GLU A 24 -0.92 6.29 6.34
CA GLU A 24 -1.72 6.21 7.56
C GLU A 24 -1.55 7.46 8.41
N GLN A 25 -0.31 7.89 8.63
CA GLN A 25 -0.01 9.11 9.40
C GLN A 25 -0.60 10.34 8.74
N TYR A 26 -0.48 10.44 7.42
CA TYR A 26 -1.04 11.56 6.67
C TYR A 26 -2.56 11.63 6.85
N ILE A 27 -3.25 10.51 6.74
CA ILE A 27 -4.70 10.44 6.92
C ILE A 27 -5.10 10.87 8.34
N ASN A 28 -4.38 10.40 9.35
CA ASN A 28 -4.74 10.65 10.75
C ASN A 28 -4.47 12.09 11.19
N ASN A 29 -3.47 12.75 10.61
CA ASN A 29 -3.03 14.06 11.07
C ASN A 29 -3.60 15.26 10.33
N ALA A 30 -4.11 15.09 9.12
CA ALA A 30 -4.43 16.23 8.25
C ALA A 30 -5.90 16.66 8.21
N VAL A 31 -6.83 15.90 8.82
CA VAL A 31 -8.27 16.07 8.53
C VAL A 31 -8.88 17.34 9.14
N SER A 32 -8.69 17.53 10.43
CA SER A 32 -9.43 18.56 11.16
C SER A 32 -8.98 19.97 10.79
N GLU A 33 -7.68 20.17 10.60
CA GLU A 33 -7.13 21.49 10.29
C GLU A 33 -7.61 22.01 8.93
N VAL A 34 -7.57 21.14 7.90
CA VAL A 34 -8.01 21.54 6.55
C VAL A 34 -9.49 21.87 6.53
N SER A 35 -10.31 21.10 7.23
CA SER A 35 -11.76 21.35 7.31
C SER A 35 -12.07 22.67 7.97
N GLN A 36 -11.39 23.00 9.07
CA GLN A 36 -11.58 24.25 9.80
C GLN A 36 -11.22 25.47 8.97
N VAL A 37 -10.09 25.41 8.28
CA VAL A 37 -9.61 26.53 7.45
C VAL A 37 -10.56 26.77 6.28
N VAL A 38 -11.04 25.71 5.63
CA VAL A 38 -12.00 25.85 4.53
C VAL A 38 -13.32 26.48 5.01
N ASP A 39 -13.81 26.09 6.18
CA ASP A 39 -15.03 26.65 6.74
C ASP A 39 -14.87 28.13 7.10
N ALA A 40 -13.71 28.53 7.60
CA ALA A 40 -13.43 29.94 7.91
C ALA A 40 -13.35 30.79 6.65
N ASP A 41 -12.92 30.24 5.54
CA ASP A 41 -12.67 30.95 4.29
C ASP A 41 -13.79 30.83 3.26
N ARG A 42 -14.94 30.29 3.64
CA ARG A 42 -16.04 29.99 2.72
C ARG A 42 -16.59 31.19 1.94
N TYR A 43 -16.39 32.39 2.43
CA TYR A 43 -16.88 33.61 1.79
C TYR A 43 -15.84 34.31 0.92
N ASN A 44 -14.64 33.80 0.89
CA ASN A 44 -13.52 34.40 0.16
C ASN A 44 -12.98 33.40 -0.85
N ILE A 45 -13.32 33.57 -2.12
CA ILE A 45 -12.76 32.73 -3.18
C ILE A 45 -11.35 33.25 -3.47
N SER A 46 -10.39 32.85 -2.66
CA SER A 46 -9.00 33.22 -2.80
C SER A 46 -8.19 32.06 -3.37
N ALA A 47 -6.96 32.33 -3.80
CA ALA A 47 -6.02 31.30 -4.21
C ALA A 47 -5.76 30.31 -3.07
N GLU A 48 -5.81 30.77 -1.82
CA GLU A 48 -5.66 29.91 -0.63
C GLU A 48 -6.80 28.90 -0.52
N THR A 49 -8.05 29.33 -0.77
CA THR A 49 -9.21 28.43 -0.73
C THR A 49 -9.08 27.33 -1.78
N VAL A 50 -8.66 27.67 -2.99
CA VAL A 50 -8.42 26.69 -4.06
C VAL A 50 -7.33 25.71 -3.66
N PHE A 51 -6.25 26.21 -3.07
CA PHE A 51 -5.14 25.38 -2.59
C PHE A 51 -5.60 24.42 -1.48
N LEU A 52 -6.37 24.90 -0.53
CA LEU A 52 -6.90 24.07 0.56
C LEU A 52 -7.85 22.99 0.05
N GLN A 53 -8.66 23.35 -0.95
CA GLN A 53 -9.54 22.36 -1.59
C GLN A 53 -8.74 21.27 -2.29
N SER A 54 -7.65 21.64 -2.96
CA SER A 54 -6.73 20.67 -3.56
C SER A 54 -6.13 19.73 -2.52
N ILE A 55 -5.78 20.24 -1.34
CA ILE A 55 -5.27 19.43 -0.23
C ILE A 55 -6.34 18.41 0.22
N ARG A 56 -7.59 18.84 0.31
CA ARG A 56 -8.70 17.96 0.69
C ARG A 56 -8.90 16.84 -0.34
N GLU A 57 -8.81 17.18 -1.61
CA GLU A 57 -8.93 16.20 -2.70
C GLU A 57 -7.78 15.19 -2.66
N CYS A 58 -6.55 15.66 -2.44
CA CYS A 58 -5.38 14.77 -2.28
C CYS A 58 -5.56 13.82 -1.10
N LYS A 59 -6.13 14.34 0.00
CA LYS A 59 -6.41 13.50 1.15
C LYS A 59 -7.46 12.45 0.85
N ALA A 60 -8.53 12.82 0.15
CA ALA A 60 -9.58 11.88 -0.25
C ALA A 60 -9.02 10.76 -1.12
N GLU A 61 -8.16 11.11 -2.08
CA GLU A 61 -7.48 10.12 -2.92
C GLU A 61 -6.62 9.18 -2.09
N THR A 62 -5.88 9.71 -1.12
CA THR A 62 -5.03 8.91 -0.25
C THR A 62 -5.86 7.96 0.61
N VAL A 63 -6.98 8.42 1.15
CA VAL A 63 -7.90 7.58 1.94
C VAL A 63 -8.43 6.43 1.09
N ILE A 64 -8.87 6.72 -0.13
CA ILE A 64 -9.40 5.69 -1.04
C ILE A 64 -8.32 4.65 -1.33
N LEU A 65 -7.11 5.09 -1.67
CA LEU A 65 -5.99 4.19 -1.94
C LEU A 65 -5.66 3.34 -0.71
N PHE A 66 -5.56 3.97 0.46
CA PHE A 66 -5.21 3.29 1.69
C PHE A 66 -6.23 2.22 2.07
N GLU A 67 -7.53 2.55 1.98
CA GLU A 67 -8.59 1.59 2.24
C GLU A 67 -8.57 0.44 1.23
N HIS A 68 -8.27 0.73 -0.03
CA HIS A 68 -8.12 -0.30 -1.06
C HIS A 68 -6.94 -1.22 -0.74
N MET A 69 -5.83 -0.66 -0.29
CA MET A 69 -4.66 -1.45 0.13
C MET A 69 -4.99 -2.36 1.32
N LYS A 70 -5.72 -1.85 2.30
CA LYS A 70 -6.14 -2.65 3.46
C LYS A 70 -7.01 -3.84 3.05
N LYS A 71 -7.95 -3.61 2.15
CA LYS A 71 -8.81 -4.68 1.62
C LYS A 71 -8.00 -5.69 0.82
N ALA A 72 -7.06 -5.21 0.02
CA ALA A 72 -6.18 -6.08 -0.77
C ALA A 72 -5.30 -6.94 0.14
N LEU A 73 -4.77 -6.37 1.22
CA LEU A 73 -3.98 -7.13 2.20
C LEU A 73 -4.83 -8.21 2.87
N ALA A 74 -6.04 -7.89 3.28
CA ALA A 74 -6.94 -8.85 3.90
C ALA A 74 -7.29 -10.00 2.95
N SER A 75 -7.56 -9.68 1.68
CA SER A 75 -7.86 -10.67 0.65
C SER A 75 -6.66 -11.58 0.37
N LEU A 76 -5.47 -10.99 0.30
CA LEU A 76 -4.23 -11.76 0.10
C LEU A 76 -4.00 -12.74 1.25
N LYS A 77 -4.24 -12.28 2.48
CA LYS A 77 -4.12 -13.11 3.68
C LYS A 77 -5.09 -14.30 3.63
N GLU A 78 -6.35 -14.03 3.30
CA GLU A 78 -7.37 -15.08 3.19
C GLU A 78 -6.99 -16.11 2.14
N ASP A 79 -6.52 -15.67 0.97
CA ASP A 79 -6.10 -16.58 -0.10
C ASP A 79 -4.92 -17.45 0.33
N ALA A 80 -3.95 -16.86 1.03
CA ALA A 80 -2.78 -17.58 1.52
C ALA A 80 -3.19 -18.64 2.55
N GLU A 81 -4.08 -18.28 3.49
CA GLU A 81 -4.58 -19.20 4.50
C GLU A 81 -5.35 -20.37 3.85
N ALA A 82 -6.19 -20.07 2.86
CA ALA A 82 -6.96 -21.10 2.14
C ALA A 82 -6.05 -22.06 1.37
N ALA A 83 -4.92 -21.58 0.86
CA ALA A 83 -3.95 -22.39 0.14
C ALA A 83 -2.97 -23.14 1.06
N GLY A 84 -3.05 -22.94 2.37
CA GLY A 84 -2.10 -23.53 3.31
C GLY A 84 -0.74 -22.85 3.28
N GLU A 85 -0.68 -21.61 2.82
CA GLU A 85 0.56 -20.84 2.64
C GLU A 85 0.60 -19.57 3.49
N ALA A 86 -0.06 -19.58 4.65
CA ALA A 86 -0.10 -18.43 5.56
C ALA A 86 1.29 -17.91 5.91
N TYR A 87 2.29 -18.79 5.97
CA TYR A 87 3.67 -18.41 6.26
C TYR A 87 4.27 -17.48 5.19
N LYS A 88 3.85 -17.63 3.95
CA LYS A 88 4.30 -16.76 2.86
C LYS A 88 3.73 -15.35 3.02
N TYR A 89 2.46 -15.24 3.38
CA TYR A 89 1.85 -13.94 3.68
C TYR A 89 2.52 -13.30 4.91
N LYS A 90 2.80 -14.10 5.93
CA LYS A 90 3.48 -13.62 7.13
C LYS A 90 4.84 -13.02 6.80
N ALA A 91 5.63 -13.70 5.95
CA ALA A 91 6.92 -13.17 5.50
C ALA A 91 6.78 -11.83 4.77
N PHE A 92 5.81 -11.74 3.87
CA PHE A 92 5.51 -10.53 3.12
C PHE A 92 5.10 -9.39 4.04
N PHE A 93 4.21 -9.63 4.99
CA PHE A 93 3.75 -8.63 5.95
C PHE A 93 4.90 -8.14 6.82
N MET A 94 5.72 -9.05 7.32
CA MET A 94 6.88 -8.71 8.14
C MET A 94 7.88 -7.84 7.38
N ARG A 95 8.09 -8.13 6.10
CA ARG A 95 9.03 -7.37 5.28
C ARG A 95 8.54 -5.97 4.96
N TYR A 96 7.31 -5.85 4.48
CA TYR A 96 6.82 -4.57 3.95
C TYR A 96 6.10 -3.71 4.97
N ILE A 97 5.34 -4.30 5.86
CA ILE A 97 4.57 -3.55 6.85
C ILE A 97 5.36 -3.37 8.15
N GLU A 98 5.98 -4.46 8.65
CA GLU A 98 6.78 -4.40 9.87
C GLU A 98 8.22 -3.97 9.65
N LYS A 99 8.65 -3.88 8.39
CA LYS A 99 10.00 -3.41 8.01
C LYS A 99 11.15 -4.25 8.55
N LYS A 100 10.96 -5.56 8.62
CA LYS A 100 11.99 -6.49 9.09
C LYS A 100 12.92 -6.92 7.95
N SER A 101 14.16 -7.25 8.27
CA SER A 101 15.10 -7.79 7.29
C SER A 101 14.74 -9.24 6.93
N TYR A 102 15.13 -9.68 5.74
CA TYR A 102 14.92 -11.07 5.34
C TYR A 102 15.56 -12.06 6.31
N GLU A 103 16.73 -11.72 6.84
CA GLU A 103 17.42 -12.55 7.83
C GLU A 103 16.60 -12.73 9.10
N SER A 104 16.04 -11.64 9.62
CA SER A 104 15.16 -11.67 10.79
C SER A 104 13.91 -12.50 10.52
N ILE A 105 13.31 -12.33 9.34
CA ILE A 105 12.11 -13.08 8.93
C ILE A 105 12.41 -14.58 8.90
N ALA A 106 13.55 -14.96 8.30
CA ALA A 106 13.94 -16.36 8.19
C ALA A 106 14.09 -16.99 9.58
N ARG A 107 14.67 -16.25 10.54
CA ARG A 107 14.83 -16.74 11.90
C ARG A 107 13.48 -16.91 12.62
N GLU A 108 12.57 -15.96 12.47
CA GLU A 108 11.27 -16.03 13.14
C GLU A 108 10.39 -17.15 12.58
N ILE A 109 10.41 -17.35 11.25
CA ILE A 109 9.61 -18.38 10.62
C ILE A 109 10.29 -19.75 10.74
N GLY A 110 11.61 -19.78 10.88
CA GLY A 110 12.37 -21.03 10.98
C GLY A 110 12.59 -21.66 9.62
N CYS A 111 12.98 -20.87 8.62
CA CYS A 111 13.18 -21.34 7.26
C CYS A 111 14.58 -20.98 6.74
N GLY A 112 14.88 -21.42 5.52
CA GLY A 112 16.14 -21.12 4.89
C GLY A 112 16.32 -19.65 4.58
N LYS A 113 17.55 -19.20 4.53
CA LYS A 113 17.95 -17.80 4.37
C LYS A 113 17.33 -17.12 3.13
N ASN A 114 17.19 -17.85 2.03
CA ASN A 114 16.72 -17.28 0.76
C ASN A 114 15.21 -17.43 0.54
N SER A 115 14.52 -18.18 1.38
CA SER A 115 13.09 -18.46 1.23
C SER A 115 12.21 -17.22 1.39
N PRO A 116 12.41 -16.34 2.40
CA PRO A 116 11.56 -15.16 2.55
C PRO A 116 11.57 -14.25 1.34
N LYS A 117 12.72 -14.06 0.70
CA LYS A 117 12.83 -13.22 -0.50
C LYS A 117 11.99 -13.75 -1.64
N LYS A 118 12.03 -15.08 -1.87
CA LYS A 118 11.24 -15.74 -2.90
C LYS A 118 9.74 -15.62 -2.61
N TRP A 119 9.34 -15.85 -1.38
CA TRP A 119 7.94 -15.75 -0.96
C TRP A 119 7.41 -14.32 -1.10
N CYS A 120 8.21 -13.33 -0.69
CA CYS A 120 7.83 -11.93 -0.81
C CYS A 120 7.62 -11.52 -2.26
N LYS A 121 8.49 -11.98 -3.16
CA LYS A 121 8.35 -11.69 -4.60
C LYS A 121 7.01 -12.21 -5.14
N VAL A 122 6.67 -13.46 -4.82
CA VAL A 122 5.40 -14.06 -5.24
C VAL A 122 4.21 -13.29 -4.65
N MET A 123 4.29 -12.93 -3.37
CA MET A 123 3.21 -12.19 -2.69
C MET A 123 3.04 -10.78 -3.26
N VAL A 124 4.13 -10.10 -3.60
CA VAL A 124 4.06 -8.77 -4.24
C VAL A 124 3.34 -8.87 -5.59
N GLU A 125 3.65 -9.89 -6.38
CA GLU A 125 2.99 -10.11 -7.66
C GLU A 125 1.48 -10.32 -7.48
N LYS A 126 1.09 -11.16 -6.52
CA LYS A 126 -0.32 -11.40 -6.20
C LYS A 126 -1.01 -10.15 -5.67
N PHE A 127 -0.32 -9.40 -4.82
CA PHE A 127 -0.84 -8.15 -4.27
C PHE A 127 -1.04 -7.09 -5.36
N SER A 128 -0.12 -7.02 -6.32
CA SER A 128 -0.23 -6.08 -7.44
C SER A 128 -1.49 -6.33 -8.27
N ILE A 129 -1.87 -7.59 -8.45
CA ILE A 129 -3.11 -7.94 -9.16
C ILE A 129 -4.32 -7.44 -8.37
N LYS A 130 -4.31 -7.60 -7.05
CA LYS A 130 -5.41 -7.14 -6.20
C LYS A 130 -5.52 -5.62 -6.18
N LEU A 131 -4.40 -4.89 -6.31
CA LEU A 131 -4.40 -3.43 -6.35
C LEU A 131 -4.76 -2.86 -7.73
N PHE A 132 -4.17 -3.40 -8.77
CA PHE A 132 -4.25 -2.81 -10.11
C PHE A 132 -5.10 -3.62 -11.09
N GLY A 133 -5.52 -4.81 -10.72
CA GLY A 133 -6.40 -5.64 -11.52
C GLY A 133 -5.88 -5.89 -12.92
N ALA A 134 -6.62 -5.45 -13.92
CA ALA A 134 -6.29 -5.69 -15.33
C ALA A 134 -4.91 -5.20 -15.72
N LYS A 135 -4.46 -4.06 -15.18
CA LYS A 135 -3.13 -3.51 -15.49
C LYS A 135 -2.00 -4.44 -15.06
N ALA A 136 -2.19 -5.19 -13.98
CA ALA A 136 -1.17 -6.10 -13.48
C ALA A 136 -1.09 -7.39 -14.29
N ILE A 137 -2.15 -7.78 -14.97
CA ILE A 137 -2.22 -9.02 -15.74
C ILE A 137 -2.17 -8.82 -17.25
N GLU A 138 -2.19 -7.60 -17.73
CA GLU A 138 -2.01 -7.29 -19.15
C GLU A 138 -0.60 -7.67 -19.61
N LYS A 139 -0.55 -8.48 -20.64
CA LYS A 139 0.71 -8.90 -21.23
C LYS A 139 0.80 -8.47 -22.69
#